data_707a0185db8ed7b64e6f898efc930214
#
_entry.id   707a0185db8ed7b64e6f898efc930214
#
_cell.length_a   1.000
_cell.length_b   1.000
_cell.length_c   1.000
_cell.angle_alpha   90.00
_cell.angle_beta   90.00
_cell.angle_gamma   90.00
#
_symmetry.space_group_name_H-M   'P 1'
#
loop_
_entity.id
_entity.type
_entity.pdbx_description
1 polymer ?
#
loop_
_entity_poly.entity_id
_entity_poly.type
_entity_poly.pdbx_seq_one_letter_code
_entity_poly.pdbx_strand_id
1 'polypeptide(L)'
;MAFIRKVKTTSGATAVQIAYKQKGKIVKIIHIGSAHTEVELNILLDIARKRLQAKQLALFPEVQPTLQVGIKRSFSDLLWNSLREQYQRLGFGRLDDEVFEALCIARIVEPTSKLDSLRVLADLGVRPINQNKLYRCLAKVGEQDYRKVISQACFEYASGDDLTLILYDVTTLYFEVQEEDDYRKPGMSKERRLEPQIIIGLLVDRNGFPLGLQSFEGNKAETKTILPVIEAFKALHGLTKVTIVADAAMLSAPNLTALSGADYTYIVGSRMHKIPYEIAEFQKTGEMADQQIVISHHEGYRVIYQYRAKRAALDLRNIEKQVTKAKKALSGQIPAKRTKFLSIQAKSKQLNQKLIDKARSLAGIKGYVTNLNIPDEEVIAYYHQLFQVEASFRMAKSDLKTRPVYHRKREAIEAHLTIVLAALAISRRIENLTGISIKQFVKLLRPIRSGIVTINGNEMLATPEISPAVKSVLNSLTSGH
;
A
#
# COMPACT_ATOMS: atom_id res chain seq x y z
N MET A 1 16.39 37.69 -55.94
CA MET A 1 16.24 38.18 -54.58
C MET A 1 15.34 37.23 -53.79
N ALA A 2 15.75 36.80 -52.60
CA ALA A 2 14.95 35.94 -51.73
C ALA A 2 14.56 36.70 -50.46
N PHE A 3 13.35 36.53 -49.96
CA PHE A 3 12.83 37.19 -48.80
C PHE A 3 11.84 36.33 -48.03
N ILE A 4 11.69 36.57 -46.73
CA ILE A 4 10.74 35.88 -45.86
C ILE A 4 9.39 36.62 -45.94
N ARG A 5 8.31 35.89 -46.11
CA ARG A 5 6.96 36.43 -46.04
C ARG A 5 6.11 35.67 -45.03
N LYS A 6 5.20 36.39 -44.38
CA LYS A 6 4.17 35.84 -43.48
C LYS A 6 2.85 35.88 -44.23
N VAL A 7 2.10 34.77 -44.21
CA VAL A 7 0.80 34.64 -44.87
C VAL A 7 -0.20 34.07 -43.89
N LYS A 8 -1.30 34.77 -43.64
CA LYS A 8 -2.40 34.21 -42.85
C LYS A 8 -3.11 33.13 -43.65
N THR A 9 -3.35 32.01 -43.03
CA THR A 9 -4.09 30.86 -43.61
C THR A 9 -5.58 30.95 -43.24
N THR A 10 -6.43 30.26 -43.97
CA THR A 10 -7.87 30.17 -43.69
C THR A 10 -8.18 29.52 -42.34
N SER A 11 -7.25 28.75 -41.76
CA SER A 11 -7.32 28.15 -40.43
C SER A 11 -6.90 29.08 -39.28
N GLY A 12 -6.63 30.35 -39.55
CA GLY A 12 -6.19 31.35 -38.55
C GLY A 12 -4.69 31.30 -38.22
N ALA A 13 -3.95 30.29 -38.72
CA ALA A 13 -2.51 30.18 -38.52
C ALA A 13 -1.74 31.19 -39.40
N THR A 14 -0.50 31.55 -39.02
CA THR A 14 0.41 32.33 -39.82
C THR A 14 1.50 31.47 -40.45
N ALA A 15 1.45 31.26 -41.74
CA ALA A 15 2.45 30.51 -42.48
C ALA A 15 3.70 31.38 -42.75
N VAL A 16 4.89 30.83 -42.47
CA VAL A 16 6.19 31.42 -42.77
C VAL A 16 6.75 30.75 -44.04
N GLN A 17 7.09 31.58 -45.03
CA GLN A 17 7.55 31.12 -46.34
C GLN A 17 8.78 31.92 -46.78
N ILE A 18 9.71 31.27 -47.50
CA ILE A 18 10.79 31.93 -48.25
C ILE A 18 10.36 32.03 -49.69
N ALA A 19 10.24 33.23 -50.19
CA ALA A 19 9.87 33.51 -51.60
C ALA A 19 11.10 34.00 -52.39
N TYR A 20 11.31 33.43 -53.56
CA TYR A 20 12.34 33.80 -54.53
C TYR A 20 11.72 34.61 -55.66
N LYS A 21 12.26 35.83 -55.87
CA LYS A 21 11.77 36.75 -56.88
C LYS A 21 12.82 36.92 -57.99
N GLN A 22 12.40 36.75 -59.24
CA GLN A 22 13.22 36.96 -60.41
C GLN A 22 12.45 37.84 -61.43
N LYS A 23 13.07 38.86 -61.97
CA LYS A 23 12.43 39.81 -62.89
C LYS A 23 11.05 40.30 -62.47
N GLY A 24 10.93 40.67 -61.17
CA GLY A 24 9.67 41.18 -60.61
C GLY A 24 8.63 40.15 -60.20
N LYS A 25 8.71 38.89 -60.64
CA LYS A 25 7.74 37.82 -60.34
C LYS A 25 8.30 36.80 -59.38
N ILE A 26 7.44 36.21 -58.52
CA ILE A 26 7.81 35.15 -57.56
C ILE A 26 7.89 33.84 -58.39
N VAL A 27 9.09 33.25 -58.46
CA VAL A 27 9.36 32.01 -59.21
C VAL A 27 9.42 30.77 -58.38
N LYS A 28 9.64 30.89 -57.05
CA LYS A 28 9.69 29.74 -56.12
C LYS A 28 9.28 30.17 -54.73
N ILE A 29 8.51 29.32 -54.06
CA ILE A 29 8.14 29.47 -52.64
C ILE A 29 8.55 28.22 -51.90
N ILE A 30 9.22 28.37 -50.79
CA ILE A 30 9.51 27.27 -49.86
C ILE A 30 8.71 27.52 -48.60
N HIS A 31 7.81 26.61 -48.23
CA HIS A 31 7.07 26.67 -46.99
C HIS A 31 7.96 26.16 -45.85
N ILE A 32 8.06 26.91 -44.74
CA ILE A 32 8.86 26.59 -43.57
C ILE A 32 7.99 25.94 -42.51
N GLY A 33 6.78 26.46 -42.29
CA GLY A 33 5.81 25.98 -41.33
C GLY A 33 4.66 26.96 -41.12
N SER A 34 3.67 26.57 -40.35
CA SER A 34 2.53 27.40 -39.93
C SER A 34 2.50 27.48 -38.41
N ALA A 35 2.32 28.72 -37.87
CA ALA A 35 2.30 29.01 -36.45
C ALA A 35 0.90 29.43 -36.01
N HIS A 36 0.45 28.91 -34.87
CA HIS A 36 -0.76 29.34 -34.21
C HIS A 36 -0.51 30.29 -33.03
N THR A 37 0.74 30.33 -32.54
CA THR A 37 1.19 31.19 -31.45
C THR A 37 2.33 32.11 -31.90
N GLU A 38 2.52 33.22 -31.17
CA GLU A 38 3.61 34.16 -31.47
C GLU A 38 5.01 33.58 -31.25
N VAL A 39 5.10 32.63 -30.29
CA VAL A 39 6.34 31.90 -30.00
C VAL A 39 6.72 30.97 -31.16
N GLU A 40 5.79 30.19 -31.68
CA GLU A 40 5.99 29.35 -32.86
C GLU A 40 6.36 30.17 -34.08
N LEU A 41 5.71 31.32 -34.25
CA LEU A 41 6.02 32.24 -35.36
C LEU A 41 7.46 32.71 -35.30
N ASN A 42 7.97 33.11 -34.12
CA ASN A 42 9.35 33.55 -33.96
C ASN A 42 10.35 32.42 -34.25
N ILE A 43 10.08 31.18 -33.82
CA ILE A 43 10.92 30.02 -34.12
C ILE A 43 10.99 29.77 -35.64
N LEU A 44 9.83 29.78 -36.33
CA LEU A 44 9.77 29.59 -37.77
C LEU A 44 10.46 30.70 -38.55
N LEU A 45 10.39 31.93 -38.05
CA LEU A 45 11.12 33.06 -38.65
C LEU A 45 12.64 32.90 -38.52
N ASP A 46 13.14 32.42 -37.42
CA ASP A 46 14.56 32.15 -37.22
C ASP A 46 15.06 30.98 -38.08
N ILE A 47 14.26 29.93 -38.26
CA ILE A 47 14.56 28.84 -39.20
C ILE A 47 14.63 29.40 -40.63
N ALA A 48 13.69 30.26 -41.01
CA ALA A 48 13.67 30.88 -42.34
C ALA A 48 14.89 31.77 -42.59
N ARG A 49 15.29 32.57 -41.59
CA ARG A 49 16.52 33.42 -41.65
C ARG A 49 17.76 32.55 -41.82
N LYS A 50 17.95 31.53 -41.02
CA LYS A 50 19.09 30.59 -41.15
C LYS A 50 19.17 29.93 -42.51
N ARG A 51 18.03 29.50 -43.11
CA ARG A 51 18.00 28.91 -44.48
C ARG A 51 18.32 29.93 -45.58
N LEU A 52 17.99 31.21 -45.39
CA LEU A 52 18.34 32.27 -46.29
C LEU A 52 19.85 32.59 -46.23
N GLN A 53 20.41 32.65 -45.02
CA GLN A 53 21.83 32.97 -44.76
C GLN A 53 22.76 31.83 -45.23
N ALA A 54 22.37 30.57 -45.10
CA ALA A 54 23.19 29.44 -45.54
C ALA A 54 23.54 29.42 -47.03
N LYS A 55 22.91 30.30 -47.85
CA LYS A 55 23.22 30.50 -49.29
C LYS A 55 23.95 31.79 -49.62
N GLN A 56 24.23 32.64 -48.62
CA GLN A 56 25.06 33.86 -48.80
C GLN A 56 26.40 33.65 -48.09
N LEU A 57 27.50 33.73 -48.83
CA LEU A 57 28.86 33.83 -48.25
C LEU A 57 28.92 35.15 -47.47
N ALA A 58 28.86 35.07 -46.15
CA ALA A 58 28.98 36.24 -45.29
C ALA A 58 30.45 36.70 -45.23
N LEU A 59 30.72 37.96 -45.53
CA LEU A 59 32.06 38.59 -45.44
C LEU A 59 32.52 38.75 -43.97
N PHE A 60 31.59 38.63 -43.00
CA PHE A 60 31.89 38.64 -41.56
C PHE A 60 31.10 37.50 -40.90
N PRO A 61 31.68 36.75 -39.94
CA PRO A 61 30.92 35.78 -39.17
C PRO A 61 29.90 36.55 -38.34
N GLU A 62 28.61 36.49 -38.73
CA GLU A 62 27.55 36.92 -37.84
C GLU A 62 27.60 35.98 -36.59
N VAL A 63 27.68 36.61 -35.43
CA VAL A 63 27.46 35.91 -34.15
C VAL A 63 26.06 35.33 -34.24
N GLN A 64 25.99 34.02 -34.50
CA GLN A 64 24.71 33.32 -34.49
C GLN A 64 24.09 33.57 -33.10
N PRO A 65 22.86 34.08 -33.00
CA PRO A 65 22.21 34.14 -31.72
C PRO A 65 22.13 32.71 -31.22
N THR A 66 22.96 32.39 -30.26
CA THR A 66 22.89 31.07 -29.56
C THR A 66 21.50 30.97 -29.00
N LEU A 67 20.78 29.95 -29.44
CA LEU A 67 19.47 29.68 -28.90
C LEU A 67 19.65 29.43 -27.38
N GLN A 68 19.31 30.44 -26.58
CA GLN A 68 19.40 30.31 -25.13
C GLN A 68 18.23 29.45 -24.66
N VAL A 69 18.50 28.15 -24.44
CA VAL A 69 17.56 27.23 -23.85
C VAL A 69 17.95 27.03 -22.41
N GLY A 70 17.08 27.42 -21.50
CA GLY A 70 17.25 27.20 -20.07
C GLY A 70 16.13 26.30 -19.54
N ILE A 71 16.45 25.41 -18.61
CA ILE A 71 15.42 24.65 -17.85
C ILE A 71 15.15 25.45 -16.57
N LYS A 72 13.97 26.03 -16.46
CA LYS A 72 13.55 26.79 -15.28
C LYS A 72 13.08 25.87 -14.14
N ARG A 73 12.34 24.83 -14.47
CA ARG A 73 11.76 23.89 -13.50
C ARG A 73 11.51 22.56 -14.17
N SER A 74 11.69 21.46 -13.42
CA SER A 74 11.35 20.11 -13.86
C SER A 74 10.60 19.39 -12.76
N PHE A 75 9.55 18.61 -13.09
CA PHE A 75 8.67 17.96 -12.12
C PHE A 75 8.01 16.71 -12.71
N SER A 76 7.56 15.80 -11.84
CA SER A 76 6.95 14.51 -12.21
C SER A 76 5.42 14.60 -12.16
N ASP A 77 4.83 15.43 -13.01
CA ASP A 77 3.38 15.66 -13.07
C ASP A 77 2.59 14.42 -13.53
N LEU A 78 3.15 13.58 -14.37
CA LEU A 78 2.52 12.33 -14.78
C LEU A 78 2.27 11.41 -13.58
N LEU A 79 3.26 11.27 -12.68
CA LEU A 79 3.12 10.51 -11.45
C LEU A 79 2.09 11.15 -10.52
N TRP A 80 2.15 12.47 -10.35
CA TRP A 80 1.17 13.22 -9.56
C TRP A 80 -0.24 12.98 -10.06
N ASN A 81 -0.49 13.21 -11.34
CA ASN A 81 -1.82 13.10 -11.93
C ASN A 81 -2.36 11.67 -11.86
N SER A 82 -1.51 10.66 -12.09
CA SER A 82 -1.89 9.26 -11.99
C SER A 82 -2.32 8.88 -10.57
N LEU A 83 -1.59 9.30 -9.53
CA LEU A 83 -1.94 9.04 -8.14
C LEU A 83 -3.17 9.82 -7.69
N ARG A 84 -3.28 11.08 -8.12
CA ARG A 84 -4.44 11.94 -7.86
C ARG A 84 -5.71 11.37 -8.47
N GLU A 85 -5.65 10.85 -9.68
CA GLU A 85 -6.78 10.17 -10.31
C GLU A 85 -7.26 8.98 -9.47
N GLN A 86 -6.35 8.16 -8.93
CA GLN A 86 -6.73 7.03 -8.06
C GLN A 86 -7.35 7.51 -6.73
N TYR A 87 -6.84 8.60 -6.16
CA TYR A 87 -7.46 9.25 -4.98
C TYR A 87 -8.91 9.67 -5.27
N GLN A 88 -9.16 10.29 -6.43
CA GLN A 88 -10.50 10.72 -6.84
C GLN A 88 -11.42 9.53 -7.14
N ARG A 89 -10.92 8.50 -7.85
CA ARG A 89 -11.69 7.28 -8.16
C ARG A 89 -12.11 6.49 -6.93
N LEU A 90 -11.34 6.55 -5.84
CA LEU A 90 -11.71 5.98 -4.55
C LEU A 90 -12.73 6.85 -3.78
N GLY A 91 -13.19 7.95 -4.34
CA GLY A 91 -14.15 8.84 -3.72
C GLY A 91 -13.60 9.71 -2.58
N PHE A 92 -12.27 9.77 -2.41
CA PHE A 92 -11.64 10.56 -1.34
C PHE A 92 -11.72 12.07 -1.60
N GLY A 93 -12.00 12.49 -2.84
CA GLY A 93 -12.26 13.88 -3.21
C GLY A 93 -13.40 14.54 -2.45
N ARG A 94 -14.32 13.74 -1.87
CA ARG A 94 -15.43 14.24 -1.00
C ARG A 94 -14.95 14.94 0.28
N LEU A 95 -13.69 14.76 0.67
CA LEU A 95 -13.09 15.48 1.80
C LEU A 95 -12.83 16.96 1.49
N ASP A 96 -12.74 17.33 0.22
CA ASP A 96 -12.48 18.69 -0.26
C ASP A 96 -11.29 19.36 0.45
N ASP A 97 -10.17 18.60 0.59
CA ASP A 97 -8.96 19.04 1.26
C ASP A 97 -7.73 18.70 0.41
N GLU A 98 -7.29 19.68 -0.41
CA GLU A 98 -6.14 19.55 -1.29
C GLU A 98 -4.82 19.26 -0.53
N VAL A 99 -4.72 19.71 0.73
CA VAL A 99 -3.53 19.47 1.54
C VAL A 99 -3.50 18.01 2.03
N PHE A 100 -4.64 17.48 2.42
CA PHE A 100 -4.77 16.06 2.79
C PHE A 100 -4.46 15.15 1.58
N GLU A 101 -5.06 15.44 0.41
CA GLU A 101 -4.77 14.75 -0.85
C GLU A 101 -3.26 14.74 -1.13
N ALA A 102 -2.63 15.92 -1.07
CA ALA A 102 -1.20 16.07 -1.30
C ALA A 102 -0.34 15.25 -0.32
N LEU A 103 -0.70 15.23 0.97
CA LEU A 103 0.01 14.44 1.98
C LEU A 103 -0.13 12.92 1.75
N CYS A 104 -1.30 12.46 1.29
CA CYS A 104 -1.51 11.04 0.95
C CYS A 104 -0.63 10.64 -0.24
N ILE A 105 -0.59 11.45 -1.29
CA ILE A 105 0.23 11.20 -2.48
C ILE A 105 1.72 11.28 -2.15
N ALA A 106 2.17 12.30 -1.40
CA ALA A 106 3.56 12.42 -0.98
C ALA A 106 4.02 11.20 -0.15
N ARG A 107 3.13 10.63 0.68
CA ARG A 107 3.39 9.40 1.46
C ARG A 107 3.66 8.19 0.56
N ILE A 108 3.01 8.10 -0.59
CA ILE A 108 3.22 7.02 -1.57
C ILE A 108 4.54 7.20 -2.30
N VAL A 109 4.83 8.42 -2.76
CA VAL A 109 5.99 8.71 -3.62
C VAL A 109 7.31 8.63 -2.83
N GLU A 110 7.36 9.27 -1.67
CA GLU A 110 8.54 9.28 -0.81
C GLU A 110 8.11 9.47 0.65
N PRO A 111 7.95 8.36 1.40
CA PRO A 111 7.54 8.41 2.79
C PRO A 111 8.58 9.13 3.67
N THR A 112 8.26 10.32 4.11
CA THR A 112 9.13 11.18 4.90
C THR A 112 8.32 11.93 5.99
N SER A 113 8.94 12.88 6.69
CA SER A 113 8.23 13.73 7.65
C SER A 113 7.16 14.58 6.95
N LYS A 114 6.15 15.02 7.69
CA LYS A 114 5.10 15.88 7.11
C LYS A 114 5.67 17.18 6.55
N LEU A 115 6.69 17.75 7.19
CA LEU A 115 7.35 18.97 6.72
C LEU A 115 8.19 18.71 5.46
N ASP A 116 8.96 17.64 5.42
CA ASP A 116 9.78 17.29 4.25
C ASP A 116 8.91 16.82 3.05
N SER A 117 7.66 16.43 3.28
CA SER A 117 6.70 16.17 2.20
C SER A 117 6.51 17.39 1.28
N LEU A 118 6.74 18.61 1.77
CA LEU A 118 6.68 19.82 0.94
C LEU A 118 7.72 19.79 -0.19
N ARG A 119 8.92 19.26 0.06
CA ARG A 119 9.96 19.05 -0.95
C ARG A 119 9.50 18.01 -1.99
N VAL A 120 8.92 16.91 -1.54
CA VAL A 120 8.39 15.86 -2.43
C VAL A 120 7.28 16.43 -3.33
N LEU A 121 6.39 17.23 -2.76
CA LEU A 121 5.30 17.87 -3.52
C LEU A 121 5.84 18.88 -4.56
N ALA A 122 6.89 19.61 -4.22
CA ALA A 122 7.56 20.50 -5.18
C ALA A 122 8.18 19.71 -6.36
N ASP A 123 8.77 18.53 -6.11
CA ASP A 123 9.29 17.60 -7.12
C ASP A 123 8.18 17.04 -8.04
N LEU A 124 6.95 16.92 -7.51
CA LEU A 124 5.76 16.50 -8.26
C LEU A 124 5.07 17.64 -9.03
N GLY A 125 5.53 18.87 -8.90
CA GLY A 125 4.96 20.04 -9.59
C GLY A 125 3.80 20.71 -8.84
N VAL A 126 3.50 20.26 -7.62
CA VAL A 126 2.43 20.85 -6.80
C VAL A 126 2.79 22.27 -6.37
N ARG A 127 1.79 23.15 -6.32
CA ARG A 127 1.97 24.53 -5.83
C ARG A 127 2.46 24.51 -4.37
N PRO A 128 3.32 25.46 -3.97
CA PRO A 128 3.85 25.52 -2.62
C PRO A 128 2.73 25.57 -1.57
N ILE A 129 2.79 24.65 -0.63
CA ILE A 129 1.89 24.58 0.53
C ILE A 129 2.61 25.24 1.71
N ASN A 130 1.95 26.17 2.36
CA ASN A 130 2.49 26.81 3.57
C ASN A 130 2.43 25.82 4.74
N GLN A 131 3.47 25.84 5.59
CA GLN A 131 3.57 24.98 6.79
C GLN A 131 2.34 25.12 7.72
N ASN A 132 1.79 26.34 7.88
CA ASN A 132 0.60 26.56 8.69
C ASN A 132 -0.66 25.89 8.10
N LYS A 133 -0.78 25.81 6.77
CA LYS A 133 -1.87 25.05 6.12
C LYS A 133 -1.73 23.56 6.38
N LEU A 134 -0.48 23.05 6.36
CA LEU A 134 -0.20 21.65 6.68
C LEU A 134 -0.62 21.28 8.11
N TYR A 135 -0.24 22.08 9.11
CA TYR A 135 -0.64 21.80 10.50
C TYR A 135 -2.14 21.94 10.74
N ARG A 136 -2.79 22.92 10.09
CA ARG A 136 -4.26 23.05 10.12
C ARG A 136 -4.96 21.84 9.51
N CYS A 137 -4.46 21.31 8.40
CA CYS A 137 -4.98 20.08 7.82
C CYS A 137 -4.87 18.90 8.79
N LEU A 138 -3.71 18.72 9.45
CA LEU A 138 -3.53 17.63 10.42
C LEU A 138 -4.49 17.72 11.62
N ALA A 139 -4.81 18.92 12.11
CA ALA A 139 -5.81 19.13 13.16
C ALA A 139 -7.22 18.76 12.64
N LYS A 140 -7.57 19.27 11.46
CA LYS A 140 -8.86 19.05 10.80
C LYS A 140 -9.15 17.55 10.55
N VAL A 141 -8.12 16.75 10.24
CA VAL A 141 -8.26 15.29 10.05
C VAL A 141 -8.91 14.60 11.25
N GLY A 142 -8.52 14.98 12.48
CA GLY A 142 -9.13 14.46 13.71
C GLY A 142 -10.50 15.07 14.00
N GLU A 143 -10.62 16.39 13.91
CA GLU A 143 -11.86 17.15 14.24
C GLU A 143 -13.03 16.78 13.34
N GLN A 144 -12.81 16.48 12.06
CA GLN A 144 -13.84 16.16 11.06
C GLN A 144 -13.91 14.66 10.72
N ASP A 145 -13.26 13.81 11.52
CA ASP A 145 -13.27 12.35 11.38
C ASP A 145 -13.01 11.86 9.93
N TYR A 146 -11.95 12.36 9.30
CA TYR A 146 -11.57 11.97 7.93
C TYR A 146 -11.43 10.47 7.75
N ARG A 147 -11.02 9.75 8.83
CA ARG A 147 -10.90 8.29 8.80
C ARG A 147 -12.22 7.61 8.51
N LYS A 148 -13.30 8.11 9.09
CA LYS A 148 -14.66 7.61 8.83
C LYS A 148 -15.03 7.78 7.36
N VAL A 149 -14.79 8.97 6.80
CA VAL A 149 -15.07 9.27 5.38
C VAL A 149 -14.23 8.37 4.45
N ILE A 150 -12.94 8.20 4.75
CA ILE A 150 -12.06 7.30 3.98
C ILE A 150 -12.54 5.85 4.08
N SER A 151 -12.91 5.35 5.28
CA SER A 151 -13.43 3.98 5.45
C SER A 151 -14.74 3.77 4.69
N GLN A 152 -15.66 4.75 4.72
CA GLN A 152 -16.90 4.68 3.95
C GLN A 152 -16.62 4.60 2.44
N ALA A 153 -15.75 5.44 1.94
CA ALA A 153 -15.36 5.43 0.53
C ALA A 153 -14.66 4.13 0.11
N CYS A 154 -13.77 3.60 0.97
CA CYS A 154 -13.14 2.29 0.73
C CYS A 154 -14.18 1.16 0.69
N PHE A 155 -15.14 1.19 1.59
CA PHE A 155 -16.23 0.20 1.62
C PHE A 155 -17.11 0.30 0.37
N GLU A 156 -17.53 1.50 -0.03
CA GLU A 156 -18.31 1.73 -1.24
C GLU A 156 -17.58 1.21 -2.49
N TYR A 157 -16.27 1.44 -2.57
CA TYR A 157 -15.45 0.93 -3.66
C TYR A 157 -15.38 -0.61 -3.67
N ALA A 158 -15.21 -1.25 -2.51
CA ALA A 158 -15.10 -2.69 -2.38
C ALA A 158 -16.45 -3.43 -2.48
N SER A 159 -17.55 -2.81 -2.08
CA SER A 159 -18.90 -3.44 -2.01
C SER A 159 -19.56 -3.68 -3.36
N GLY A 160 -18.99 -3.17 -4.46
CA GLY A 160 -19.43 -3.54 -5.81
C GLY A 160 -19.36 -5.05 -6.12
N ASP A 161 -18.57 -5.82 -5.34
CA ASP A 161 -18.35 -7.27 -5.47
C ASP A 161 -19.02 -8.10 -4.35
N ASP A 162 -20.13 -7.67 -3.78
CA ASP A 162 -20.86 -8.38 -2.72
C ASP A 162 -19.96 -8.76 -1.51
N LEU A 163 -19.56 -7.75 -0.74
CA LEU A 163 -18.58 -7.85 0.34
C LEU A 163 -19.11 -8.69 1.52
N THR A 164 -18.98 -10.00 1.43
CA THR A 164 -19.41 -10.94 2.48
C THR A 164 -18.25 -11.37 3.39
N LEU A 165 -17.00 -11.21 2.95
CA LEU A 165 -15.80 -11.70 3.64
C LEU A 165 -14.86 -10.55 4.01
N ILE A 166 -14.56 -10.42 5.30
CA ILE A 166 -13.62 -9.44 5.85
C ILE A 166 -12.48 -10.15 6.56
N LEU A 167 -11.26 -9.80 6.18
CA LEU A 167 -10.05 -10.29 6.82
C LEU A 167 -9.60 -9.29 7.89
N TYR A 168 -9.30 -9.78 9.09
CA TYR A 168 -8.85 -8.96 10.20
C TYR A 168 -7.54 -9.48 10.81
N ASP A 169 -6.60 -8.58 11.01
CA ASP A 169 -5.38 -8.84 11.78
C ASP A 169 -4.94 -7.58 12.53
N VAL A 170 -4.04 -7.76 13.49
CA VAL A 170 -3.44 -6.67 14.26
C VAL A 170 -1.93 -6.65 14.14
N THR A 171 -1.39 -5.46 14.28
CA THR A 171 0.04 -5.25 14.34
C THR A 171 0.39 -4.17 15.35
N THR A 172 1.66 -4.12 15.77
CA THR A 172 2.19 -3.09 16.65
C THR A 172 3.00 -2.06 15.87
N LEU A 173 2.85 -0.79 16.23
CA LEU A 173 3.71 0.31 15.80
C LEU A 173 4.42 0.87 17.03
N TYR A 174 5.74 0.87 17.01
CA TYR A 174 6.56 1.40 18.10
C TYR A 174 6.96 2.85 17.85
N PHE A 175 7.31 3.52 18.93
CA PHE A 175 7.82 4.90 18.94
C PHE A 175 9.28 4.90 19.35
N GLU A 176 10.10 5.71 18.69
CA GLU A 176 11.51 5.91 19.08
C GLU A 176 11.61 6.96 20.21
N VAL A 177 10.81 6.79 21.26
CA VAL A 177 10.80 7.61 22.48
C VAL A 177 10.66 6.71 23.69
N GLN A 178 11.20 7.13 24.84
CA GLN A 178 11.11 6.37 26.10
C GLN A 178 9.86 6.72 26.92
N GLU A 179 9.28 7.89 26.68
CA GLU A 179 8.10 8.36 27.41
C GLU A 179 6.84 7.64 26.95
N GLU A 180 6.13 7.07 27.91
CA GLU A 180 4.80 6.48 27.74
C GLU A 180 3.69 7.46 28.15
N ASP A 181 2.49 7.23 27.66
CA ASP A 181 1.27 7.94 28.04
C ASP A 181 0.10 6.95 28.09
N ASP A 182 -1.14 7.44 28.23
CA ASP A 182 -2.33 6.58 28.29
C ASP A 182 -2.60 5.80 27.00
N TYR A 183 -2.00 6.20 25.89
CA TYR A 183 -2.16 5.59 24.57
C TYR A 183 -0.92 4.82 24.10
N ARG A 184 0.28 5.43 24.23
CA ARG A 184 1.57 4.81 23.92
C ARG A 184 2.08 4.07 25.14
N LYS A 185 1.95 2.75 25.16
CA LYS A 185 2.33 1.90 26.31
C LYS A 185 3.27 0.78 25.87
N PRO A 186 4.21 0.38 26.71
CA PRO A 186 4.94 -0.87 26.52
C PRO A 186 3.96 -2.05 26.50
N GLY A 187 4.18 -2.99 25.61
CA GLY A 187 3.30 -4.14 25.47
C GLY A 187 4.01 -5.34 24.85
N MET A 188 3.27 -6.40 24.61
CA MET A 188 3.80 -7.59 23.96
C MET A 188 4.03 -7.29 22.47
N SER A 189 5.28 -6.93 22.13
CA SER A 189 5.69 -6.69 20.75
C SER A 189 6.12 -7.99 20.06
N LYS A 190 5.61 -8.24 18.86
CA LYS A 190 6.09 -9.33 17.97
C LYS A 190 7.59 -9.17 17.68
N GLU A 191 8.12 -7.95 17.75
CA GLU A 191 9.53 -7.60 17.52
C GLU A 191 10.38 -7.57 18.80
N ARG A 192 9.78 -7.88 19.98
CA ARG A 192 10.43 -7.91 21.31
C ARG A 192 11.11 -6.58 21.68
N ARG A 193 10.51 -5.47 21.29
CA ARG A 193 10.96 -4.13 21.65
C ARG A 193 10.38 -3.71 23.01
N LEU A 194 11.12 -2.88 23.72
CA LEU A 194 10.70 -2.33 25.02
C LEU A 194 10.10 -0.93 24.90
N GLU A 195 10.28 -0.29 23.75
CA GLU A 195 9.78 1.04 23.47
C GLU A 195 8.25 1.08 23.47
N PRO A 196 7.65 2.21 23.88
CA PRO A 196 6.21 2.40 23.80
C PRO A 196 5.66 2.13 22.42
N GLN A 197 4.51 1.51 22.34
CA GLN A 197 3.85 1.10 21.09
C GLN A 197 2.36 1.43 21.13
N ILE A 198 1.71 1.34 19.98
CA ILE A 198 0.26 1.25 19.83
C ILE A 198 -0.07 -0.01 19.04
N ILE A 199 -1.29 -0.49 19.21
CA ILE A 199 -1.82 -1.61 18.43
C ILE A 199 -2.71 -1.06 17.33
N ILE A 200 -2.56 -1.60 16.12
CA ILE A 200 -3.36 -1.26 14.96
C ILE A 200 -4.11 -2.49 14.49
N GLY A 201 -5.43 -2.41 14.44
CA GLY A 201 -6.31 -3.37 13.78
C GLY A 201 -6.62 -2.89 12.36
N LEU A 202 -6.49 -3.76 11.38
CA LEU A 202 -6.77 -3.49 9.97
C LEU A 202 -7.82 -4.48 9.46
N LEU A 203 -8.87 -3.94 8.84
CA LEU A 203 -9.85 -4.68 8.07
C LEU A 203 -9.53 -4.54 6.58
N VAL A 204 -9.50 -5.67 5.87
CA VAL A 204 -9.33 -5.69 4.42
C VAL A 204 -10.33 -6.65 3.78
N ASP A 205 -10.60 -6.46 2.49
CA ASP A 205 -11.34 -7.42 1.67
C ASP A 205 -10.49 -8.66 1.34
N ARG A 206 -11.06 -9.60 0.59
CA ARG A 206 -10.36 -10.82 0.12
C ARG A 206 -9.12 -10.55 -0.74
N ASN A 207 -9.02 -9.37 -1.35
CA ASN A 207 -7.90 -8.95 -2.21
C ASN A 207 -6.86 -8.12 -1.46
N GLY A 208 -7.06 -7.92 -0.14
CA GLY A 208 -6.18 -7.12 0.71
C GLY A 208 -6.40 -5.62 0.58
N PHE A 209 -7.48 -5.18 -0.08
CA PHE A 209 -7.83 -3.77 -0.14
C PHE A 209 -8.35 -3.30 1.23
N PRO A 210 -7.84 -2.19 1.79
CA PRO A 210 -8.19 -1.77 3.14
C PRO A 210 -9.60 -1.19 3.21
N LEU A 211 -10.37 -1.67 4.18
CA LEU A 211 -11.75 -1.23 4.47
C LEU A 211 -11.81 -0.29 5.68
N GLY A 212 -10.92 -0.49 6.64
CA GLY A 212 -10.90 0.31 7.86
C GLY A 212 -9.68 0.02 8.71
N LEU A 213 -9.32 0.99 9.53
CA LEU A 213 -8.20 0.92 10.45
C LEU A 213 -8.62 1.50 11.80
N GLN A 214 -8.32 0.78 12.88
CA GLN A 214 -8.52 1.25 14.25
C GLN A 214 -7.25 1.07 15.08
N SER A 215 -7.01 2.00 15.98
CA SER A 215 -5.84 2.02 16.85
C SER A 215 -6.25 1.83 18.30
N PHE A 216 -5.37 1.20 19.09
CA PHE A 216 -5.59 0.89 20.49
C PHE A 216 -4.33 1.16 21.31
N GLU A 217 -4.50 1.25 22.63
CA GLU A 217 -3.41 1.37 23.58
C GLU A 217 -2.41 0.21 23.42
N GLY A 218 -1.13 0.51 23.57
CA GLY A 218 -0.04 -0.43 23.26
C GLY A 218 0.01 -1.70 24.09
N ASN A 219 -0.62 -1.71 25.27
CA ASN A 219 -0.72 -2.87 26.16
C ASN A 219 -2.04 -3.64 26.05
N LYS A 220 -2.95 -3.24 25.16
CA LYS A 220 -4.23 -3.93 24.97
C LYS A 220 -4.01 -5.33 24.41
N ALA A 221 -4.70 -6.33 24.93
CA ALA A 221 -4.61 -7.68 24.40
C ALA A 221 -5.25 -7.76 23.01
N GLU A 222 -4.60 -8.44 22.04
CA GLU A 222 -5.09 -8.62 20.68
C GLU A 222 -6.53 -9.18 20.65
N THR A 223 -6.86 -10.11 21.55
CA THR A 223 -8.20 -10.68 21.70
C THR A 223 -9.29 -9.65 22.06
N LYS A 224 -8.91 -8.50 22.64
CA LYS A 224 -9.86 -7.45 23.02
C LYS A 224 -10.03 -6.39 21.91
N THR A 225 -9.38 -6.54 20.77
CA THR A 225 -9.45 -5.58 19.66
C THR A 225 -10.48 -5.96 18.60
N ILE A 226 -10.72 -7.25 18.39
CA ILE A 226 -11.53 -7.74 17.26
C ILE A 226 -12.99 -7.28 17.34
N LEU A 227 -13.68 -7.51 18.46
CA LEU A 227 -15.10 -7.16 18.59
C LEU A 227 -15.37 -5.65 18.40
N PRO A 228 -14.67 -4.74 19.11
CA PRO A 228 -14.91 -3.30 18.93
C PRO A 228 -14.70 -2.82 17.49
N VAL A 229 -13.72 -3.40 16.77
CA VAL A 229 -13.46 -3.04 15.36
C VAL A 229 -14.61 -3.48 14.46
N ILE A 230 -15.09 -4.70 14.64
CA ILE A 230 -16.16 -5.26 13.80
C ILE A 230 -17.49 -4.60 14.09
N GLU A 231 -17.81 -4.34 15.36
CA GLU A 231 -19.03 -3.63 15.77
C GLU A 231 -19.05 -2.21 15.18
N ALA A 232 -17.95 -1.49 15.32
CA ALA A 232 -17.82 -0.15 14.73
C ALA A 232 -17.95 -0.18 13.20
N PHE A 233 -17.35 -1.17 12.54
CA PHE A 233 -17.44 -1.34 11.10
C PHE A 233 -18.88 -1.68 10.65
N LYS A 234 -19.54 -2.64 11.32
CA LYS A 234 -20.93 -3.01 11.05
C LYS A 234 -21.87 -1.82 11.23
N ALA A 235 -21.72 -1.08 12.33
CA ALA A 235 -22.53 0.11 12.60
C ALA A 235 -22.31 1.23 11.56
N LEU A 236 -21.05 1.44 11.13
CA LEU A 236 -20.69 2.45 10.15
C LEU A 236 -21.32 2.18 8.77
N HIS A 237 -21.39 0.90 8.36
CA HIS A 237 -21.79 0.50 7.01
C HIS A 237 -23.19 -0.15 6.94
N GLY A 238 -23.90 -0.26 8.07
CA GLY A 238 -25.26 -0.83 8.12
C GLY A 238 -25.32 -2.30 7.71
N LEU A 239 -24.25 -3.07 7.94
CA LEU A 239 -24.16 -4.46 7.50
C LEU A 239 -25.00 -5.39 8.39
N THR A 240 -25.74 -6.29 7.75
CA THR A 240 -26.53 -7.33 8.46
C THR A 240 -25.75 -8.59 8.68
N LYS A 241 -24.97 -9.03 7.68
CA LYS A 241 -24.18 -10.28 7.72
C LYS A 241 -22.73 -9.99 7.32
N VAL A 242 -21.79 -10.50 8.09
CA VAL A 242 -20.34 -10.38 7.83
C VAL A 242 -19.66 -11.68 8.25
N THR A 243 -18.85 -12.23 7.38
CA THR A 243 -17.93 -13.34 7.70
C THR A 243 -16.56 -12.79 8.03
N ILE A 244 -16.07 -13.07 9.22
CA ILE A 244 -14.81 -12.58 9.73
C ILE A 244 -13.77 -13.68 9.64
N VAL A 245 -12.63 -13.38 9.01
CA VAL A 245 -11.47 -14.28 9.01
C VAL A 245 -10.35 -13.66 9.83
N ALA A 246 -9.86 -14.39 10.84
CA ALA A 246 -8.83 -13.90 11.75
C ALA A 246 -7.85 -15.01 12.17
N ASP A 247 -6.66 -14.61 12.66
CA ASP A 247 -5.65 -15.57 13.12
C ASP A 247 -6.02 -16.18 14.48
N ALA A 248 -5.42 -17.32 14.78
CA ALA A 248 -5.55 -18.05 16.04
C ALA A 248 -5.19 -17.22 17.29
N ALA A 249 -4.41 -16.15 17.15
CA ALA A 249 -4.10 -15.23 18.23
C ALA A 249 -5.33 -14.45 18.73
N MET A 250 -6.31 -14.22 17.84
CA MET A 250 -7.56 -13.53 18.14
C MET A 250 -8.61 -14.45 18.79
N LEU A 251 -8.35 -15.78 18.79
CA LEU A 251 -9.29 -16.77 19.30
C LEU A 251 -9.19 -16.89 20.81
N SER A 252 -10.24 -16.50 21.50
CA SER A 252 -10.54 -16.92 22.88
C SER A 252 -11.96 -17.48 22.92
N ALA A 253 -12.24 -18.40 23.84
CA ALA A 253 -13.60 -18.92 23.99
C ALA A 253 -14.65 -17.81 24.20
N PRO A 254 -14.40 -16.79 25.04
CA PRO A 254 -15.29 -15.63 25.15
C PRO A 254 -15.51 -14.88 23.83
N ASN A 255 -14.46 -14.74 22.97
CA ASN A 255 -14.63 -14.08 21.69
C ASN A 255 -15.52 -14.88 20.74
N LEU A 256 -15.37 -16.19 20.68
CA LEU A 256 -16.23 -17.04 19.87
C LEU A 256 -17.70 -16.97 20.31
N THR A 257 -17.93 -17.06 21.63
CA THR A 257 -19.28 -16.89 22.20
C THR A 257 -19.87 -15.54 21.86
N ALA A 258 -19.08 -14.46 21.98
CA ALA A 258 -19.53 -13.11 21.67
C ALA A 258 -19.82 -12.92 20.17
N LEU A 259 -18.97 -13.48 19.29
CA LEU A 259 -19.20 -13.43 17.83
C LEU A 259 -20.48 -14.20 17.46
N SER A 260 -20.67 -15.42 18.01
CA SER A 260 -21.87 -16.21 17.76
C SER A 260 -23.13 -15.54 18.35
N GLY A 261 -23.03 -14.94 19.53
CA GLY A 261 -24.14 -14.22 20.19
C GLY A 261 -24.54 -12.93 19.47
N ALA A 262 -23.63 -12.32 18.70
CA ALA A 262 -23.87 -11.14 17.88
C ALA A 262 -24.22 -11.49 16.41
N ASP A 263 -24.51 -12.74 16.11
CA ASP A 263 -24.88 -13.26 14.79
C ASP A 263 -23.81 -13.02 13.70
N TYR A 264 -22.54 -13.09 14.10
CA TYR A 264 -21.43 -13.06 13.17
C TYR A 264 -21.04 -14.46 12.70
N THR A 265 -20.76 -14.60 11.43
CA THR A 265 -20.07 -15.77 10.89
C THR A 265 -18.56 -15.56 10.91
N TYR A 266 -17.80 -16.66 11.15
CA TYR A 266 -16.36 -16.55 11.30
C TYR A 266 -15.59 -17.77 10.81
N ILE A 267 -14.34 -17.53 10.44
CA ILE A 267 -13.31 -18.54 10.19
C ILE A 267 -12.05 -18.11 10.96
N VAL A 268 -11.64 -18.87 11.95
CA VAL A 268 -10.50 -18.52 12.82
C VAL A 268 -9.55 -19.71 12.97
N GLY A 269 -8.26 -19.46 13.02
CA GLY A 269 -7.27 -20.50 13.24
C GLY A 269 -7.44 -21.16 14.61
N SER A 270 -7.38 -22.49 14.68
CA SER A 270 -7.44 -23.23 15.94
C SER A 270 -6.08 -23.32 16.62
N ARG A 271 -6.04 -23.06 17.94
CA ARG A 271 -4.88 -23.36 18.79
C ARG A 271 -5.03 -24.76 19.40
N MET A 272 -4.21 -25.70 18.97
CA MET A 272 -4.21 -27.07 19.48
C MET A 272 -3.37 -27.18 20.75
N HIS A 273 -3.99 -26.96 21.92
CA HIS A 273 -3.35 -27.17 23.22
C HIS A 273 -3.26 -28.62 23.61
N LYS A 274 -4.15 -29.47 23.10
CA LYS A 274 -4.17 -30.93 23.27
C LYS A 274 -4.32 -31.54 21.86
N ILE A 275 -4.00 -32.84 21.72
CA ILE A 275 -4.32 -33.58 20.50
C ILE A 275 -5.83 -33.73 20.48
N PRO A 276 -6.54 -33.25 19.43
CA PRO A 276 -7.98 -33.45 19.30
C PRO A 276 -8.33 -34.97 19.27
N TYR A 277 -9.47 -35.30 19.82
CA TYR A 277 -9.91 -36.74 19.93
C TYR A 277 -9.96 -37.38 18.54
N GLU A 278 -10.57 -36.71 17.58
CA GLU A 278 -10.75 -37.19 16.21
C GLU A 278 -9.42 -37.41 15.50
N ILE A 279 -8.45 -36.54 15.75
CA ILE A 279 -7.07 -36.71 15.24
C ILE A 279 -6.41 -37.92 15.89
N ALA A 280 -6.56 -38.10 17.21
CA ALA A 280 -5.96 -39.21 17.91
C ALA A 280 -6.58 -40.56 17.46
N GLU A 281 -7.89 -40.60 17.23
CA GLU A 281 -8.57 -41.81 16.70
C GLU A 281 -8.11 -42.10 15.27
N PHE A 282 -8.05 -41.08 14.41
CA PHE A 282 -7.56 -41.25 13.04
C PHE A 282 -6.11 -41.78 13.00
N GLN A 283 -5.22 -41.26 13.85
CA GLN A 283 -3.83 -41.71 13.94
C GLN A 283 -3.65 -43.13 14.43
N LYS A 284 -4.68 -43.74 15.11
CA LYS A 284 -4.68 -45.17 15.47
C LYS A 284 -4.94 -46.06 14.26
N THR A 285 -5.67 -45.59 13.26
CA THR A 285 -6.06 -46.35 12.08
C THR A 285 -5.03 -46.25 10.94
N GLY A 286 -4.13 -45.29 10.96
CA GLY A 286 -3.09 -45.10 9.95
C GLY A 286 -2.44 -43.71 9.94
N GLU A 287 -1.58 -43.49 8.94
CA GLU A 287 -0.98 -42.20 8.69
C GLU A 287 -1.92 -41.28 7.90
N MET A 288 -1.87 -39.99 8.19
CA MET A 288 -2.67 -39.00 7.45
C MET A 288 -2.08 -38.77 6.05
N ALA A 289 -2.93 -38.91 5.02
CA ALA A 289 -2.57 -38.56 3.66
C ALA A 289 -2.43 -37.03 3.47
N ASP A 290 -1.63 -36.60 2.48
CA ASP A 290 -1.54 -35.16 2.18
C ASP A 290 -2.91 -34.59 1.82
N GLN A 291 -3.21 -33.44 2.38
CA GLN A 291 -4.53 -32.75 2.31
C GLN A 291 -5.69 -33.46 3.05
N GLN A 292 -5.42 -34.52 3.78
CA GLN A 292 -6.45 -35.19 4.60
C GLN A 292 -7.13 -34.19 5.52
N ILE A 293 -8.48 -34.23 5.52
CA ILE A 293 -9.35 -33.45 6.41
C ILE A 293 -9.98 -34.36 7.45
N VAL A 294 -10.01 -33.90 8.70
CA VAL A 294 -10.70 -34.51 9.82
C VAL A 294 -11.54 -33.42 10.49
N ILE A 295 -12.79 -33.72 10.81
CA ILE A 295 -13.74 -32.72 11.32
C ILE A 295 -14.13 -33.09 12.75
N SER A 296 -14.17 -32.09 13.63
CA SER A 296 -14.74 -32.18 14.97
C SER A 296 -15.98 -31.29 15.03
N HIS A 297 -17.13 -31.87 15.37
CA HIS A 297 -18.40 -31.16 15.51
C HIS A 297 -18.61 -30.73 16.96
N HIS A 298 -18.98 -29.48 17.14
CA HIS A 298 -19.35 -28.87 18.43
C HIS A 298 -20.71 -28.19 18.30
N GLU A 299 -21.33 -27.88 19.43
CA GLU A 299 -22.56 -27.09 19.43
C GLU A 299 -22.34 -25.69 18.88
N GLY A 300 -22.98 -25.36 17.76
CA GLY A 300 -22.90 -24.04 17.10
C GLY A 300 -21.64 -23.79 16.25
N TYR A 301 -20.67 -24.69 16.18
CA TYR A 301 -19.50 -24.57 15.33
C TYR A 301 -18.85 -25.90 15.02
N ARG A 302 -17.97 -25.95 14.03
CA ARG A 302 -17.10 -27.09 13.76
C ARG A 302 -15.63 -26.68 13.68
N VAL A 303 -14.75 -27.66 13.91
CA VAL A 303 -13.31 -27.51 13.74
C VAL A 303 -12.83 -28.43 12.64
N ILE A 304 -12.26 -27.87 11.62
CA ILE A 304 -11.71 -28.56 10.45
C ILE A 304 -10.20 -28.69 10.65
N TYR A 305 -9.67 -29.87 10.70
CA TYR A 305 -8.24 -30.16 10.79
C TYR A 305 -7.76 -30.65 9.44
N GLN A 306 -6.77 -29.98 8.88
CA GLN A 306 -6.12 -30.38 7.63
C GLN A 306 -4.66 -30.76 7.89
N TYR A 307 -4.26 -31.91 7.38
CA TYR A 307 -2.86 -32.32 7.33
C TYR A 307 -2.22 -31.92 6.00
N ARG A 308 -0.97 -31.43 6.05
CA ARG A 308 -0.16 -31.11 4.88
C ARG A 308 1.26 -31.65 5.04
N ALA A 309 1.66 -32.54 4.13
CA ALA A 309 2.96 -33.22 4.19
C ALA A 309 4.15 -32.25 4.14
N LYS A 310 4.10 -31.21 3.30
CA LYS A 310 5.14 -30.16 3.25
C LYS A 310 5.27 -29.42 4.58
N ARG A 311 4.15 -29.15 5.25
CA ARG A 311 4.15 -28.51 6.57
C ARG A 311 4.69 -29.47 7.63
N ALA A 312 4.29 -30.76 7.61
CA ALA A 312 4.79 -31.77 8.52
C ALA A 312 6.31 -31.89 8.48
N ALA A 313 6.90 -31.94 7.28
CA ALA A 313 8.34 -31.97 7.10
C ALA A 313 9.04 -30.75 7.71
N LEU A 314 8.47 -29.55 7.54
CA LEU A 314 9.00 -28.31 8.14
C LEU A 314 8.85 -28.32 9.67
N ASP A 315 7.68 -28.69 10.19
CA ASP A 315 7.40 -28.75 11.63
C ASP A 315 8.32 -29.76 12.31
N LEU A 316 8.48 -30.97 11.76
CA LEU A 316 9.39 -32.00 12.29
C LEU A 316 10.83 -31.53 12.32
N ARG A 317 11.32 -30.88 11.24
CA ARG A 317 12.67 -30.27 11.21
C ARG A 317 12.84 -29.23 12.31
N ASN A 318 11.84 -28.38 12.53
CA ASN A 318 11.88 -27.36 13.57
C ASN A 318 11.81 -27.98 14.98
N ILE A 319 11.02 -29.03 15.17
CA ILE A 319 10.97 -29.80 16.43
C ILE A 319 12.33 -30.38 16.73
N GLU A 320 13.00 -31.04 15.75
CA GLU A 320 14.31 -31.66 15.95
C GLU A 320 15.39 -30.62 16.29
N LYS A 321 15.40 -29.46 15.62
CA LYS A 321 16.29 -28.34 16.01
C LYS A 321 16.08 -27.91 17.46
N GLN A 322 14.81 -27.84 17.92
CA GLN A 322 14.49 -27.45 19.29
C GLN A 322 14.84 -28.55 20.29
N VAL A 323 14.67 -29.84 19.95
CA VAL A 323 15.09 -30.99 20.75
C VAL A 323 16.62 -30.98 20.89
N THR A 324 17.35 -30.79 19.81
CA THR A 324 18.82 -30.66 19.82
C THR A 324 19.29 -29.52 20.73
N LYS A 325 18.60 -28.35 20.64
CA LYS A 325 18.86 -27.23 21.55
C LYS A 325 18.58 -27.59 23.01
N ALA A 326 17.50 -28.32 23.29
CA ALA A 326 17.19 -28.78 24.65
C ALA A 326 18.25 -29.77 25.18
N LYS A 327 18.77 -30.70 24.36
CA LYS A 327 19.87 -31.60 24.72
C LYS A 327 21.15 -30.83 25.05
N LYS A 328 21.51 -29.79 24.26
CA LYS A 328 22.66 -28.93 24.55
C LYS A 328 22.49 -28.13 25.86
N ALA A 329 21.29 -27.70 26.16
CA ALA A 329 20.99 -27.03 27.43
C ALA A 329 21.03 -27.98 28.63
N LEU A 330 20.65 -29.24 28.41
CA LEU A 330 20.74 -30.31 29.42
C LEU A 330 22.22 -30.66 29.75
N SER A 331 23.10 -30.75 28.72
CA SER A 331 24.53 -31.00 28.89
C SER A 331 25.31 -29.75 29.34
N GLY A 332 24.68 -28.63 29.61
CA GLY A 332 25.35 -27.41 30.08
C GLY A 332 26.08 -26.61 28.98
N GLN A 333 26.04 -27.01 27.72
CA GLN A 333 26.70 -26.33 26.60
C GLN A 333 26.09 -24.96 26.27
N ILE A 334 24.79 -24.77 26.60
CA ILE A 334 24.07 -23.50 26.45
C ILE A 334 23.17 -23.23 27.66
N PRO A 335 22.80 -21.96 27.93
CA PRO A 335 21.89 -21.62 29.02
C PRO A 335 20.53 -22.31 28.85
N ALA A 336 20.00 -22.87 29.92
CA ALA A 336 18.69 -23.55 29.96
C ALA A 336 17.49 -22.59 29.80
N LYS A 337 17.72 -21.29 29.87
CA LYS A 337 16.68 -20.26 29.85
C LYS A 337 15.90 -20.29 28.53
N ARG A 338 14.54 -20.46 28.62
CA ARG A 338 13.60 -20.43 27.48
C ARG A 338 13.75 -21.57 26.44
N THR A 339 14.14 -22.78 26.88
CA THR A 339 14.22 -23.95 26.01
C THR A 339 12.91 -24.73 26.04
N LYS A 340 12.20 -24.83 24.91
CA LYS A 340 10.79 -25.30 24.81
C LYS A 340 10.56 -26.72 25.36
N PHE A 341 11.50 -27.65 25.09
CA PHE A 341 11.36 -29.07 25.43
C PHE A 341 12.19 -29.48 26.66
N LEU A 342 12.60 -28.51 27.47
CA LEU A 342 13.30 -28.75 28.72
C LEU A 342 12.34 -28.53 29.88
N SER A 343 12.17 -29.54 30.73
CA SER A 343 11.50 -29.43 32.03
C SER A 343 12.54 -29.13 33.10
N ILE A 344 12.30 -28.09 33.88
CA ILE A 344 13.15 -27.72 35.03
C ILE A 344 12.30 -27.86 36.26
N GLN A 345 12.57 -28.87 37.11
CA GLN A 345 11.92 -29.08 38.39
C GLN A 345 12.97 -28.96 39.49
N ALA A 346 12.73 -28.04 40.44
CA ALA A 346 13.53 -27.79 41.65
C ALA A 346 15.07 -28.04 41.52
N LYS A 347 15.54 -29.25 41.35
CA LYS A 347 16.96 -29.63 41.24
C LYS A 347 17.30 -30.51 40.02
N SER A 348 16.34 -30.85 39.16
CA SER A 348 16.58 -31.69 37.97
C SER A 348 16.17 -31.02 36.67
N LYS A 349 17.00 -31.19 35.65
CA LYS A 349 16.70 -30.81 34.27
C LYS A 349 16.51 -32.09 33.47
N GLN A 350 15.41 -32.21 32.74
CA GLN A 350 15.17 -33.35 31.87
C GLN A 350 14.39 -32.95 30.62
N LEU A 351 14.50 -33.78 29.57
CA LEU A 351 13.70 -33.58 28.38
C LEU A 351 12.22 -33.87 28.68
N ASN A 352 11.35 -32.96 28.24
CA ASN A 352 9.90 -33.19 28.34
C ASN A 352 9.43 -34.03 27.16
N GLN A 353 9.57 -35.38 27.28
CA GLN A 353 9.24 -36.32 26.21
C GLN A 353 7.76 -36.23 25.82
N LYS A 354 6.84 -36.08 26.77
CA LYS A 354 5.40 -35.92 26.50
C LYS A 354 5.11 -34.73 25.60
N LEU A 355 5.82 -33.62 25.79
CA LEU A 355 5.66 -32.43 24.98
C LEU A 355 6.28 -32.59 23.58
N ILE A 356 7.38 -33.36 23.47
CA ILE A 356 8.02 -33.68 22.17
C ILE A 356 7.07 -34.58 21.36
N ASP A 357 6.54 -35.68 21.95
CA ASP A 357 5.69 -36.61 21.27
C ASP A 357 4.38 -35.95 20.82
N LYS A 358 3.78 -35.14 21.69
CA LYS A 358 2.63 -34.29 21.32
C LYS A 358 2.96 -33.35 20.14
N ALA A 359 4.11 -32.70 20.15
CA ALA A 359 4.49 -31.79 19.06
C ALA A 359 4.68 -32.56 17.73
N ARG A 360 5.23 -33.79 17.78
CA ARG A 360 5.36 -34.66 16.62
C ARG A 360 4.01 -35.15 16.09
N SER A 361 3.08 -35.57 16.97
CA SER A 361 1.75 -35.99 16.58
C SER A 361 0.92 -34.89 15.92
N LEU A 362 1.18 -33.61 16.23
CA LEU A 362 0.51 -32.46 15.64
C LEU A 362 1.27 -31.87 14.45
N ALA A 363 2.42 -32.43 14.05
CA ALA A 363 3.20 -31.92 12.93
C ALA A 363 2.40 -32.01 11.62
N GLY A 364 2.36 -30.92 10.86
CA GLY A 364 1.63 -30.84 9.60
C GLY A 364 0.13 -30.54 9.74
N ILE A 365 -0.45 -30.60 10.94
CA ILE A 365 -1.87 -30.38 11.15
C ILE A 365 -2.13 -28.90 11.45
N LYS A 366 -3.14 -28.34 10.78
CA LYS A 366 -3.68 -27.01 11.06
C LYS A 366 -5.18 -27.12 11.27
N GLY A 367 -5.70 -26.45 12.29
CA GLY A 367 -7.12 -26.42 12.59
C GLY A 367 -7.74 -25.07 12.22
N TYR A 368 -9.01 -25.12 11.80
CA TYR A 368 -9.84 -23.98 11.46
C TYR A 368 -11.17 -24.12 12.17
N VAL A 369 -11.58 -23.09 12.90
CA VAL A 369 -12.87 -23.03 13.62
C VAL A 369 -13.84 -22.20 12.82
N THR A 370 -15.05 -22.69 12.56
CA THR A 370 -16.07 -21.96 11.83
C THR A 370 -17.49 -22.34 12.28
N ASN A 371 -18.42 -21.37 12.21
CA ASN A 371 -19.86 -21.59 12.32
C ASN A 371 -20.57 -21.49 10.95
N LEU A 372 -19.82 -21.34 9.85
CA LEU A 372 -20.37 -21.35 8.50
C LEU A 372 -20.75 -22.75 8.06
N ASN A 373 -21.85 -22.85 7.33
CA ASN A 373 -22.29 -24.10 6.68
C ASN A 373 -21.95 -24.06 5.18
N ILE A 374 -20.65 -24.13 4.87
CA ILE A 374 -20.09 -24.17 3.51
C ILE A 374 -19.11 -25.37 3.43
N PRO A 375 -18.68 -25.81 2.23
CA PRO A 375 -17.67 -26.86 2.08
C PRO A 375 -16.39 -26.58 2.87
N ASP A 376 -15.76 -27.62 3.42
CA ASP A 376 -14.57 -27.47 4.26
C ASP A 376 -13.38 -26.92 3.50
N GLU A 377 -13.26 -27.25 2.21
CA GLU A 377 -12.24 -26.74 1.31
C GLU A 377 -12.37 -25.22 1.11
N GLU A 378 -13.60 -24.71 1.05
CA GLU A 378 -13.85 -23.27 0.96
C GLU A 378 -13.47 -22.54 2.25
N VAL A 379 -13.79 -23.13 3.42
CA VAL A 379 -13.36 -22.59 4.71
C VAL A 379 -11.83 -22.46 4.75
N ILE A 380 -11.13 -23.51 4.31
CA ILE A 380 -9.67 -23.52 4.24
C ILE A 380 -9.14 -22.47 3.24
N ALA A 381 -9.78 -22.37 2.08
CA ALA A 381 -9.41 -21.39 1.05
C ALA A 381 -9.59 -19.96 1.55
N TYR A 382 -10.71 -19.64 2.21
CA TYR A 382 -10.95 -18.33 2.81
C TYR A 382 -9.96 -18.01 3.92
N TYR A 383 -9.64 -18.97 4.78
CA TYR A 383 -8.62 -18.75 5.80
C TYR A 383 -7.23 -18.47 5.19
N HIS A 384 -6.90 -19.11 4.08
CA HIS A 384 -5.64 -18.86 3.40
C HIS A 384 -5.52 -17.46 2.84
N GLN A 385 -6.64 -16.76 2.58
CA GLN A 385 -6.62 -15.37 2.16
C GLN A 385 -6.12 -14.41 3.26
N LEU A 386 -5.99 -14.85 4.51
CA LEU A 386 -5.49 -14.03 5.60
C LEU A 386 -4.07 -13.45 5.34
N PHE A 387 -3.28 -14.08 4.46
CA PHE A 387 -2.00 -13.51 4.03
C PHE A 387 -2.15 -12.13 3.36
N GLN A 388 -3.32 -11.79 2.82
CA GLN A 388 -3.59 -10.50 2.19
C GLN A 388 -3.54 -9.35 3.20
N VAL A 389 -4.06 -9.54 4.42
CA VAL A 389 -3.96 -8.52 5.46
C VAL A 389 -2.50 -8.35 5.92
N GLU A 390 -1.74 -9.46 6.01
CA GLU A 390 -0.30 -9.42 6.29
C GLU A 390 0.47 -8.66 5.19
N ALA A 391 0.10 -8.87 3.92
CA ALA A 391 0.69 -8.16 2.78
C ALA A 391 0.39 -6.66 2.86
N SER A 392 -0.82 -6.27 3.22
CA SER A 392 -1.23 -4.87 3.40
C SER A 392 -0.50 -4.22 4.58
N PHE A 393 -0.33 -4.92 5.71
CA PHE A 393 0.53 -4.44 6.80
C PHE A 393 2.01 -4.30 6.39
N ARG A 394 2.51 -5.23 5.59
CA ARG A 394 3.89 -5.15 5.07
C ARG A 394 4.05 -3.91 4.20
N MET A 395 3.13 -3.66 3.28
CA MET A 395 3.11 -2.45 2.45
C MET A 395 3.07 -1.20 3.32
N ALA A 396 2.14 -1.11 4.29
CA ALA A 396 2.03 0.01 5.20
C ALA A 396 3.36 0.26 5.96
N LYS A 397 3.99 -0.79 6.50
CA LYS A 397 5.23 -0.67 7.29
C LYS A 397 6.47 -0.39 6.45
N SER A 398 6.61 -1.05 5.29
CA SER A 398 7.85 -1.03 4.48
C SER A 398 7.80 0.01 3.37
N ASP A 399 6.67 0.08 2.64
CA ASP A 399 6.57 0.91 1.45
C ASP A 399 6.09 2.31 1.82
N LEU A 400 5.10 2.40 2.70
CA LEU A 400 4.56 3.66 3.20
C LEU A 400 5.25 4.14 4.48
N LYS A 401 6.21 3.41 5.03
CA LYS A 401 6.97 3.73 6.25
C LYS A 401 6.09 4.28 7.38
N THR A 402 5.02 3.54 7.74
CA THR A 402 4.15 3.92 8.86
C THR A 402 4.92 4.05 10.16
N ARG A 403 6.04 3.36 10.28
CA ARG A 403 6.95 3.37 11.43
C ARG A 403 8.40 3.70 11.03
N PRO A 404 9.22 4.28 11.92
CA PRO A 404 8.87 4.72 13.27
C PRO A 404 7.89 5.90 13.24
N VAL A 405 7.06 6.03 14.30
CA VAL A 405 6.12 7.14 14.44
C VAL A 405 6.77 8.24 15.27
N TYR A 406 6.90 9.43 14.68
CA TYR A 406 7.56 10.59 15.33
C TYR A 406 6.58 11.53 16.02
N HIS A 407 5.28 11.31 15.87
CA HIS A 407 4.25 12.13 16.53
C HIS A 407 4.11 11.75 18.00
N ARG A 408 3.93 12.77 18.86
CA ARG A 408 3.78 12.58 20.32
C ARG A 408 2.32 12.66 20.75
N LYS A 409 1.54 13.58 20.19
CA LYS A 409 0.14 13.77 20.52
C LYS A 409 -0.74 12.73 19.81
N ARG A 410 -1.76 12.22 20.51
CA ARG A 410 -2.71 11.22 19.98
C ARG A 410 -3.36 11.69 18.69
N GLU A 411 -3.83 12.93 18.61
CA GLU A 411 -4.49 13.50 17.44
C GLU A 411 -3.56 13.48 16.22
N ALA A 412 -2.28 13.80 16.41
CA ALA A 412 -1.28 13.78 15.35
C ALA A 412 -0.92 12.34 14.90
N ILE A 413 -0.94 11.37 15.82
CA ILE A 413 -0.79 9.94 15.51
C ILE A 413 -1.98 9.47 14.69
N GLU A 414 -3.21 9.81 15.10
CA GLU A 414 -4.44 9.44 14.40
C GLU A 414 -4.51 10.07 13.01
N ALA A 415 -4.11 11.33 12.85
CA ALA A 415 -4.02 11.98 11.53
C ALA A 415 -2.99 11.28 10.65
N HIS A 416 -1.83 10.88 11.20
CA HIS A 416 -0.83 10.10 10.47
C HIS A 416 -1.38 8.76 10.00
N LEU A 417 -2.09 8.03 10.85
CA LEU A 417 -2.70 6.74 10.51
C LEU A 417 -3.80 6.88 9.45
N THR A 418 -4.55 7.97 9.47
CA THR A 418 -5.57 8.27 8.44
C THR A 418 -4.94 8.53 7.06
N ILE A 419 -3.84 9.30 7.00
CA ILE A 419 -3.06 9.48 5.77
C ILE A 419 -2.50 8.14 5.26
N VAL A 420 -2.01 7.30 6.17
CA VAL A 420 -1.50 5.96 5.80
C VAL A 420 -2.61 5.06 5.27
N LEU A 421 -3.82 5.09 5.87
CA LEU A 421 -4.97 4.31 5.38
C LEU A 421 -5.34 4.71 3.95
N ALA A 422 -5.46 6.02 3.67
CA ALA A 422 -5.74 6.51 2.32
C ALA A 422 -4.64 6.14 1.33
N ALA A 423 -3.36 6.32 1.71
CA ALA A 423 -2.22 5.95 0.89
C ALA A 423 -2.17 4.43 0.62
N LEU A 424 -2.52 3.60 1.62
CA LEU A 424 -2.61 2.15 1.49
C LEU A 424 -3.70 1.74 0.51
N ALA A 425 -4.88 2.37 0.58
CA ALA A 425 -5.99 2.11 -0.35
C ALA A 425 -5.59 2.42 -1.80
N ILE A 426 -4.99 3.58 -2.05
CA ILE A 426 -4.48 3.95 -3.37
C ILE A 426 -3.45 2.93 -3.85
N SER A 427 -2.49 2.58 -2.99
CA SER A 427 -1.41 1.66 -3.33
C SER A 427 -1.93 0.25 -3.65
N ARG A 428 -2.86 -0.28 -2.85
CA ARG A 428 -3.46 -1.60 -3.09
C ARG A 428 -4.32 -1.62 -4.36
N ARG A 429 -5.08 -0.54 -4.62
CA ARG A 429 -5.82 -0.41 -5.88
C ARG A 429 -4.87 -0.47 -7.07
N ILE A 430 -3.77 0.28 -7.05
CA ILE A 430 -2.78 0.28 -8.14
C ILE A 430 -2.17 -1.12 -8.32
N GLU A 431 -1.73 -1.79 -7.23
CA GLU A 431 -1.19 -3.16 -7.32
C GLU A 431 -2.21 -4.15 -7.88
N ASN A 432 -3.47 -4.10 -7.41
CA ASN A 432 -4.53 -5.01 -7.86
C ASN A 432 -4.85 -4.83 -9.35
N LEU A 433 -4.84 -3.59 -9.86
CA LEU A 433 -5.15 -3.29 -11.26
C LEU A 433 -3.98 -3.53 -12.21
N THR A 434 -2.76 -3.24 -11.77
CA THR A 434 -1.58 -3.25 -12.66
C THR A 434 -0.70 -4.50 -12.51
N GLY A 435 -0.84 -5.24 -11.41
CA GLY A 435 0.02 -6.38 -11.06
C GLY A 435 1.45 -6.02 -10.66
N ILE A 436 1.81 -4.72 -10.61
CA ILE A 436 3.14 -4.26 -10.17
C ILE A 436 3.09 -3.61 -8.79
N SER A 437 4.17 -3.75 -8.02
CA SER A 437 4.22 -3.14 -6.69
C SER A 437 4.20 -1.62 -6.76
N ILE A 438 3.66 -0.97 -5.72
CA ILE A 438 3.61 0.50 -5.66
C ILE A 438 5.00 1.13 -5.79
N LYS A 439 6.06 0.49 -5.26
CA LYS A 439 7.44 0.95 -5.46
C LYS A 439 7.88 0.90 -6.91
N GLN A 440 7.52 -0.17 -7.63
CA GLN A 440 7.81 -0.28 -9.06
C GLN A 440 7.03 0.77 -9.85
N PHE A 441 5.76 1.01 -9.50
CA PHE A 441 4.94 2.04 -10.11
C PHE A 441 5.57 3.43 -9.95
N VAL A 442 5.96 3.82 -8.74
CA VAL A 442 6.64 5.09 -8.48
C VAL A 442 7.98 5.16 -9.21
N LYS A 443 8.79 4.08 -9.17
CA LYS A 443 10.08 4.01 -9.86
C LYS A 443 9.93 4.16 -11.38
N LEU A 444 8.85 3.64 -11.95
CA LEU A 444 8.56 3.70 -13.37
C LEU A 444 8.15 5.12 -13.83
N LEU A 445 7.30 5.81 -13.04
CA LEU A 445 6.72 7.09 -13.47
C LEU A 445 7.52 8.31 -13.01
N ARG A 446 8.20 8.26 -11.85
CA ARG A 446 8.92 9.41 -11.28
C ARG A 446 10.00 9.99 -12.20
N PRO A 447 10.75 9.21 -12.99
CA PRO A 447 11.74 9.75 -13.95
C PRO A 447 11.13 10.43 -15.16
N ILE A 448 9.84 10.24 -15.44
CA ILE A 448 9.13 10.86 -16.56
C ILE A 448 8.75 12.27 -16.13
N ARG A 449 9.50 13.26 -16.64
CA ARG A 449 9.42 14.62 -16.12
C ARG A 449 8.96 15.60 -17.20
N SER A 450 7.97 16.39 -16.85
CA SER A 450 7.67 17.63 -17.58
C SER A 450 8.61 18.75 -17.11
N GLY A 451 8.76 19.79 -17.91
CA GLY A 451 9.61 20.91 -17.57
C GLY A 451 9.10 22.25 -18.09
N ILE A 452 9.35 23.30 -17.35
CA ILE A 452 9.25 24.67 -17.88
C ILE A 452 10.61 25.04 -18.46
N VAL A 453 10.65 25.21 -19.77
CA VAL A 453 11.85 25.62 -20.50
C VAL A 453 11.69 27.04 -20.97
N THR A 454 12.77 27.80 -20.93
CA THR A 454 12.85 29.15 -21.51
C THR A 454 13.60 29.10 -22.83
N ILE A 455 12.98 29.60 -23.89
CA ILE A 455 13.59 29.69 -25.21
C ILE A 455 13.56 31.17 -25.61
N ASN A 456 14.72 31.81 -25.70
CA ASN A 456 14.84 33.22 -25.99
C ASN A 456 13.95 34.13 -25.10
N GLY A 457 13.87 33.81 -23.79
CA GLY A 457 13.07 34.55 -22.81
C GLY A 457 11.59 34.16 -22.71
N ASN A 458 11.09 33.29 -23.58
CA ASN A 458 9.70 32.80 -23.52
C ASN A 458 9.63 31.47 -22.77
N GLU A 459 8.65 31.32 -21.87
CA GLU A 459 8.42 30.08 -21.12
C GLU A 459 7.50 29.15 -21.90
N MET A 460 7.89 27.88 -21.97
CA MET A 460 7.12 26.80 -22.62
C MET A 460 7.08 25.57 -21.71
N LEU A 461 5.95 24.84 -21.72
CA LEU A 461 5.85 23.54 -21.08
C LEU A 461 6.37 22.46 -22.05
N ALA A 462 7.46 21.80 -21.66
CA ALA A 462 7.96 20.61 -22.33
C ALA A 462 7.34 19.37 -21.67
N THR A 463 6.64 18.56 -22.47
CA THR A 463 6.04 17.31 -22.03
C THR A 463 6.93 16.13 -22.45
N PRO A 464 7.07 15.09 -21.59
CA PRO A 464 7.89 13.93 -21.90
C PRO A 464 7.21 13.01 -22.91
N GLU A 465 8.01 12.25 -23.65
CA GLU A 465 7.51 11.09 -24.38
C GLU A 465 7.23 9.94 -23.43
N ILE A 466 6.07 9.30 -23.58
CA ILE A 466 5.66 8.19 -22.75
C ILE A 466 5.88 6.88 -23.52
N SER A 467 6.72 5.98 -22.99
CA SER A 467 7.02 4.70 -23.60
C SER A 467 5.78 3.79 -23.66
N PRO A 468 5.73 2.82 -24.62
CA PRO A 468 4.61 1.87 -24.72
C PRO A 468 4.37 1.07 -23.43
N ALA A 469 5.44 0.70 -22.70
CA ALA A 469 5.35 -0.01 -21.43
C ALA A 469 4.63 0.83 -20.35
N VAL A 470 4.95 2.11 -20.25
CA VAL A 470 4.28 3.03 -19.32
C VAL A 470 2.82 3.25 -19.72
N LYS A 471 2.54 3.42 -21.02
CA LYS A 471 1.16 3.53 -21.52
C LYS A 471 0.32 2.31 -21.15
N SER A 472 0.87 1.10 -21.27
CA SER A 472 0.19 -0.14 -20.87
C SER A 472 -0.19 -0.13 -19.38
N VAL A 473 0.73 0.25 -18.50
CA VAL A 473 0.46 0.34 -17.05
C VAL A 473 -0.60 1.40 -16.75
N LEU A 474 -0.55 2.57 -17.41
CA LEU A 474 -1.55 3.61 -17.21
C LEU A 474 -2.95 3.18 -17.72
N ASN A 475 -3.01 2.47 -18.84
CA ASN A 475 -4.26 1.94 -19.37
C ASN A 475 -4.91 0.93 -18.42
N SER A 476 -4.11 0.09 -17.72
CA SER A 476 -4.63 -0.84 -16.71
C SER A 476 -5.32 -0.11 -15.54
N LEU A 477 -4.91 1.12 -15.20
CA LEU A 477 -5.56 1.92 -14.15
C LEU A 477 -6.95 2.45 -14.56
N THR A 478 -7.19 2.59 -15.85
CA THR A 478 -8.47 3.12 -16.39
C THR A 478 -9.47 2.03 -16.71
N SER A 479 -9.00 0.80 -17.02
CA SER A 479 -9.82 -0.34 -17.43
C SER A 479 -10.51 -1.08 -16.27
N GLY A 480 -10.16 -0.79 -15.03
CA GLY A 480 -10.74 -1.41 -13.83
C GLY A 480 -12.02 -0.69 -13.41
N HIS A 481 -13.15 -1.18 -13.90
CA HIS A 481 -14.48 -0.96 -13.35
C HIS A 481 -15.00 -2.24 -12.75
#